data_c7fc5bfc5353366111bd3f7683b7bd7f
#
_entry.id   c7fc5bfc5353366111bd3f7683b7bd7f
#
_cell.length_a   1.000
_cell.length_b   1.000
_cell.length_c   1.000
_cell.angle_alpha   90.00
_cell.angle_beta   90.00
_cell.angle_gamma   90.00
#
_symmetry.space_group_name_H-M   'P 1'
#
loop_
_entity.id
_entity.type
_entity.pdbx_description
1 polymer ?
#
loop_
_entity_poly.entity_id
_entity_poly.type
_entity_poly.pdbx_seq_one_letter_code
_entity_poly.pdbx_strand_id
1 'polypeptide(L)'
;MTRTTGIHRQQPRRVFRDRREAGRVLAGMLGAYRDKPDVVVLGLARGGLPVAFEVAQALRAPLDAFIVRKLGAPGHEEFAVGALASGGRVVVNDDVLRGLRISPDELREIAEREGRELARREATYREGRPPLDVTGKTVILVDDGLATGSSMLAAVQALRESLPAEIVVAVPAAPESTCREFAGIVEDVVCASMPTPFLAVGESFWDFTQVTDDEVRELLATPTTGAAPPAAGPAPAELVSRAAIDAPGGIPPRDVLADLIGDARVVLIGESSHGTHEFYDARAEITKWLIQEKGFNAVAAEADWPDAYRVNRYVRGLGDDGSAEEALRGFERFPAWMWRNTVVRDFVGWLRWHNGRCAAEGRRQTGFYGLDLYSLHRSMQEVVSYLNSVDPAAAGRARARYACFDHSAGDDGQAYGYAAAFGAGPRCERQAVEQLIELQRNAGAYLSTDGELAEDELFYAQQNAMTVRNAEAYYRGMFAGR
;
A
#
# COMPACT_ATOMS: atom_id res chain seq x y z
N MET A 1 -24.36 -35.07 19.83
CA MET A 1 -23.72 -35.01 18.48
C MET A 1 -22.51 -34.12 18.61
N THR A 2 -21.35 -34.69 18.59
CA THR A 2 -20.05 -33.96 18.67
C THR A 2 -19.89 -33.16 17.38
N ARG A 3 -20.10 -31.84 17.41
CA ARG A 3 -19.72 -30.95 16.33
C ARG A 3 -18.19 -30.90 16.28
N THR A 4 -17.62 -31.32 15.17
CA THR A 4 -16.20 -31.17 14.89
C THR A 4 -15.95 -29.68 14.65
N THR A 5 -15.21 -29.04 15.54
CA THR A 5 -14.64 -27.69 15.33
C THR A 5 -13.81 -27.73 14.05
N GLY A 6 -14.28 -27.10 12.99
CA GLY A 6 -13.64 -27.13 11.67
C GLY A 6 -13.14 -25.74 11.29
N ILE A 7 -11.93 -25.67 10.74
CA ILE A 7 -11.46 -24.46 10.07
C ILE A 7 -12.01 -24.49 8.63
N HIS A 8 -12.97 -23.60 8.35
CA HIS A 8 -13.53 -23.46 7.00
C HIS A 8 -12.69 -22.50 6.19
N ARG A 9 -12.02 -22.97 5.11
CA ARG A 9 -11.23 -22.15 4.18
C ARG A 9 -11.66 -22.36 2.73
N GLN A 10 -11.58 -21.31 1.91
CA GLN A 10 -11.94 -21.38 0.49
C GLN A 10 -10.72 -21.45 -0.46
N GLN A 11 -9.63 -20.71 -0.18
CA GLN A 11 -8.42 -20.69 -1.02
C GLN A 11 -7.17 -20.40 -0.18
N PRO A 12 -5.98 -20.95 -0.55
CA PRO A 12 -4.74 -20.73 0.20
C PRO A 12 -4.23 -19.27 0.11
N ARG A 13 -4.49 -18.55 -0.98
CA ARG A 13 -4.16 -17.14 -1.14
C ARG A 13 -5.23 -16.44 -1.99
N ARG A 14 -5.83 -15.38 -1.44
CA ARG A 14 -6.75 -14.50 -2.15
C ARG A 14 -6.47 -13.06 -1.75
N VAL A 15 -6.44 -12.16 -2.73
CA VAL A 15 -6.41 -10.71 -2.52
C VAL A 15 -7.79 -10.16 -2.83
N PHE A 16 -8.36 -9.37 -1.91
CA PHE A 16 -9.67 -8.75 -2.05
C PHE A 16 -9.50 -7.32 -2.58
N ARG A 17 -10.45 -6.84 -3.37
CA ARG A 17 -10.44 -5.47 -3.83
C ARG A 17 -10.51 -4.48 -2.66
N ASP A 18 -11.46 -4.72 -1.74
CA ASP A 18 -11.75 -3.89 -0.58
C ASP A 18 -12.39 -4.74 0.54
N ARG A 19 -12.62 -4.13 1.71
CA ARG A 19 -13.27 -4.77 2.85
C ARG A 19 -14.69 -5.24 2.57
N ARG A 20 -15.43 -4.56 1.70
CA ARG A 20 -16.80 -4.96 1.33
C ARG A 20 -16.81 -6.22 0.47
N GLU A 21 -15.92 -6.32 -0.52
CA GLU A 21 -15.78 -7.57 -1.28
C GLU A 21 -15.41 -8.73 -0.35
N ALA A 22 -14.46 -8.51 0.54
CA ALA A 22 -14.05 -9.51 1.53
C ALA A 22 -15.23 -9.96 2.41
N GLY A 23 -16.06 -9.02 2.85
CA GLY A 23 -17.29 -9.29 3.60
C GLY A 23 -18.28 -10.15 2.83
N ARG A 24 -18.52 -9.87 1.54
CA ARG A 24 -19.42 -10.69 0.70
C ARG A 24 -18.90 -12.12 0.52
N VAL A 25 -17.60 -12.30 0.35
CA VAL A 25 -17.01 -13.64 0.28
C VAL A 25 -17.16 -14.39 1.58
N LEU A 26 -16.86 -13.73 2.69
CA LEU A 26 -16.99 -14.29 4.04
C LEU A 26 -18.45 -14.68 4.36
N ALA A 27 -19.40 -13.84 3.98
CA ALA A 27 -20.85 -14.10 4.12
C ALA A 27 -21.29 -15.37 3.38
N GLY A 28 -20.71 -15.64 2.20
CA GLY A 28 -20.97 -16.88 1.47
C GLY A 28 -20.56 -18.14 2.23
N MET A 29 -19.53 -18.07 3.08
CA MET A 29 -19.05 -19.18 3.92
C MET A 29 -19.89 -19.34 5.19
N LEU A 30 -20.57 -18.28 5.62
CA LEU A 30 -21.41 -18.23 6.82
C LEU A 30 -22.90 -18.55 6.55
N GLY A 31 -23.24 -19.09 5.38
CA GLY A 31 -24.61 -19.35 4.94
C GLY A 31 -25.45 -20.21 5.92
N ALA A 32 -24.80 -21.05 6.72
CA ALA A 32 -25.46 -21.86 7.75
C ALA A 32 -26.10 -21.04 8.88
N TYR A 33 -25.73 -19.77 9.03
CA TYR A 33 -26.22 -18.82 10.04
C TYR A 33 -27.32 -17.89 9.50
N ARG A 34 -27.66 -17.98 8.22
CA ARG A 34 -28.67 -17.11 7.58
C ARG A 34 -30.07 -17.33 8.16
N ASP A 35 -30.78 -16.23 8.33
CA ASP A 35 -32.18 -16.19 8.80
C ASP A 35 -32.41 -16.86 10.18
N LYS A 36 -31.35 -16.98 11.00
CA LYS A 36 -31.49 -17.47 12.37
C LYS A 36 -31.77 -16.31 13.33
N PRO A 37 -32.83 -16.40 14.15
CA PRO A 37 -33.26 -15.30 15.01
C PRO A 37 -32.32 -15.05 16.20
N ASP A 38 -31.50 -16.03 16.53
CA ASP A 38 -30.53 -16.03 17.63
C ASP A 38 -29.13 -15.60 17.20
N VAL A 39 -28.91 -15.23 15.93
CA VAL A 39 -27.62 -14.77 15.40
C VAL A 39 -27.51 -13.26 15.50
N VAL A 40 -26.38 -12.78 15.97
CA VAL A 40 -25.96 -11.36 15.92
C VAL A 40 -24.56 -11.25 15.35
N VAL A 41 -24.29 -10.17 14.62
CA VAL A 41 -22.97 -9.89 14.03
C VAL A 41 -22.36 -8.69 14.76
N LEU A 42 -21.14 -8.84 15.24
CA LEU A 42 -20.36 -7.77 15.85
C LEU A 42 -19.09 -7.51 15.02
N GLY A 43 -18.92 -6.28 14.56
CA GLY A 43 -17.70 -5.87 13.85
C GLY A 43 -16.71 -5.23 14.81
N LEU A 44 -15.45 -5.67 14.80
CA LEU A 44 -14.39 -4.98 15.54
C LEU A 44 -14.14 -3.61 14.92
N ALA A 45 -14.29 -2.56 15.70
CA ALA A 45 -14.16 -1.19 15.23
C ALA A 45 -12.66 -0.79 15.15
N ARG A 46 -12.27 -0.17 14.02
CA ARG A 46 -13.09 0.33 12.91
C ARG A 46 -13.07 -0.60 11.68
N GLY A 47 -11.90 -1.21 11.38
CA GLY A 47 -11.63 -1.97 10.14
C GLY A 47 -12.61 -3.12 9.89
N GLY A 48 -13.06 -3.80 10.93
CA GLY A 48 -13.99 -4.92 10.83
C GLY A 48 -15.43 -4.54 10.44
N LEU A 49 -15.85 -3.26 10.63
CA LEU A 49 -17.24 -2.86 10.39
C LEU A 49 -17.69 -3.00 8.92
N PRO A 50 -16.94 -2.57 7.89
CA PRO A 50 -17.36 -2.77 6.51
C PRO A 50 -17.49 -4.25 6.13
N VAL A 51 -16.65 -5.11 6.68
CA VAL A 51 -16.73 -6.58 6.49
C VAL A 51 -17.97 -7.14 7.19
N ALA A 52 -18.17 -6.77 8.47
CA ALA A 52 -19.28 -7.20 9.29
C ALA A 52 -20.64 -6.78 8.72
N PHE A 53 -20.73 -5.60 8.13
CA PHE A 53 -21.93 -5.09 7.49
C PHE A 53 -22.40 -6.00 6.33
N GLU A 54 -21.50 -6.38 5.44
CA GLU A 54 -21.82 -7.28 4.33
C GLU A 54 -22.24 -8.68 4.84
N VAL A 55 -21.56 -9.15 5.91
CA VAL A 55 -21.95 -10.41 6.58
C VAL A 55 -23.34 -10.30 7.19
N ALA A 56 -23.61 -9.27 8.00
CA ALA A 56 -24.89 -9.08 8.68
C ALA A 56 -26.04 -8.93 7.68
N GLN A 57 -25.82 -8.16 6.60
CA GLN A 57 -26.80 -7.97 5.54
C GLN A 57 -27.14 -9.30 4.84
N ALA A 58 -26.13 -10.10 4.48
CA ALA A 58 -26.33 -11.37 3.82
C ALA A 58 -27.02 -12.42 4.71
N LEU A 59 -26.73 -12.39 6.01
CA LEU A 59 -27.33 -13.29 7.01
C LEU A 59 -28.70 -12.78 7.52
N ARG A 60 -29.05 -11.53 7.24
CA ARG A 60 -30.22 -10.81 7.78
C ARG A 60 -30.18 -10.77 9.31
N ALA A 61 -29.00 -10.62 9.87
CA ALA A 61 -28.76 -10.57 11.30
C ALA A 61 -28.52 -9.11 11.77
N PRO A 62 -28.86 -8.79 13.04
CA PRO A 62 -28.52 -7.49 13.62
C PRO A 62 -27.01 -7.25 13.62
N LEU A 63 -26.59 -6.00 13.36
CA LEU A 63 -25.20 -5.55 13.36
C LEU A 63 -24.97 -4.55 14.50
N ASP A 64 -23.87 -4.69 15.23
CA ASP A 64 -23.35 -3.65 16.12
C ASP A 64 -21.80 -3.60 16.07
N ALA A 65 -21.24 -2.49 16.56
CA ALA A 65 -19.79 -2.33 16.74
C ALA A 65 -19.35 -2.95 18.07
N PHE A 66 -18.24 -3.67 18.05
CA PHE A 66 -17.52 -4.10 19.24
C PHE A 66 -16.18 -3.41 19.29
N ILE A 67 -15.93 -2.65 20.35
CA ILE A 67 -14.73 -1.82 20.47
C ILE A 67 -13.78 -2.48 21.46
N VAL A 68 -12.53 -2.59 21.06
CA VAL A 68 -11.43 -3.04 21.93
C VAL A 68 -10.34 -1.98 21.97
N ARG A 69 -9.89 -1.63 23.16
CA ARG A 69 -8.80 -0.70 23.40
C ARG A 69 -7.68 -1.42 24.14
N LYS A 70 -6.46 -1.35 23.61
CA LYS A 70 -5.28 -1.87 24.31
C LYS A 70 -5.02 -1.05 25.56
N LEU A 71 -4.68 -1.71 26.65
CA LEU A 71 -4.16 -1.09 27.86
C LEU A 71 -2.64 -1.16 27.79
N GLY A 72 -1.98 -0.05 27.45
CA GLY A 72 -0.52 0.02 27.33
C GLY A 72 0.15 0.15 28.70
N ALA A 73 1.35 -0.42 28.84
CA ALA A 73 2.14 -0.28 30.07
C ALA A 73 2.55 1.17 30.33
N PRO A 74 2.63 1.64 31.59
CA PRO A 74 3.11 2.99 31.91
C PRO A 74 4.49 3.24 31.33
N GLY A 75 4.64 4.32 30.53
CA GLY A 75 5.89 4.67 29.85
C GLY A 75 6.28 3.79 28.65
N HIS A 76 5.48 2.77 28.34
CA HIS A 76 5.63 1.89 27.17
C HIS A 76 4.26 1.56 26.59
N GLU A 77 3.56 2.56 26.07
CA GLU A 77 2.16 2.46 25.64
C GLU A 77 1.92 1.44 24.50
N GLU A 78 2.95 1.14 23.71
CA GLU A 78 2.89 0.10 22.67
C GLU A 78 2.87 -1.33 23.26
N PHE A 79 3.34 -1.51 24.49
CA PHE A 79 3.35 -2.82 25.14
C PHE A 79 2.04 -3.06 25.89
N ALA A 80 1.18 -3.91 25.34
CA ALA A 80 -0.13 -4.18 25.90
C ALA A 80 -0.05 -5.07 27.17
N VAL A 81 -0.58 -4.58 28.28
CA VAL A 81 -0.74 -5.32 29.53
C VAL A 81 -2.13 -5.92 29.68
N GLY A 82 -3.04 -5.51 28.81
CA GLY A 82 -4.41 -5.97 28.76
C GLY A 82 -5.20 -5.26 27.67
N ALA A 83 -6.50 -5.38 27.72
CA ALA A 83 -7.43 -4.68 26.85
C ALA A 83 -8.71 -4.29 27.61
N LEU A 84 -9.31 -3.18 27.19
CA LEU A 84 -10.63 -2.74 27.61
C LEU A 84 -11.59 -2.92 26.43
N ALA A 85 -12.67 -3.62 26.64
CA ALA A 85 -13.66 -3.93 25.61
C ALA A 85 -15.01 -3.24 25.88
N SER A 86 -15.84 -3.21 24.85
CA SER A 86 -17.22 -2.71 24.91
C SER A 86 -17.97 -3.21 26.15
N GLY A 87 -18.70 -2.29 26.78
CA GLY A 87 -19.34 -2.54 28.07
C GLY A 87 -18.42 -2.35 29.28
N GLY A 88 -17.23 -1.76 29.10
CA GLY A 88 -16.29 -1.41 30.18
C GLY A 88 -15.52 -2.59 30.78
N ARG A 89 -15.44 -3.71 30.06
CA ARG A 89 -14.79 -4.94 30.54
C ARG A 89 -13.29 -4.90 30.32
N VAL A 90 -12.56 -5.13 31.43
CA VAL A 90 -11.09 -5.14 31.43
C VAL A 90 -10.60 -6.58 31.38
N VAL A 91 -9.83 -6.91 30.38
CA VAL A 91 -9.11 -8.19 30.26
C VAL A 91 -7.63 -7.92 30.44
N VAL A 92 -6.98 -8.59 31.36
CA VAL A 92 -5.56 -8.38 31.69
C VAL A 92 -4.75 -9.65 31.53
N ASN A 93 -3.47 -9.48 31.27
CA ASN A 93 -2.50 -10.56 31.30
C ASN A 93 -1.74 -10.50 32.64
N ASP A 94 -2.13 -11.34 33.59
CA ASP A 94 -1.59 -11.36 34.96
C ASP A 94 -0.07 -11.62 34.98
N ASP A 95 0.47 -12.42 34.07
CA ASP A 95 1.89 -12.69 33.97
C ASP A 95 2.68 -11.45 33.56
N VAL A 96 2.12 -10.70 32.62
CA VAL A 96 2.69 -9.42 32.17
C VAL A 96 2.62 -8.37 33.26
N LEU A 97 1.48 -8.25 33.95
CA LEU A 97 1.34 -7.32 35.09
C LEU A 97 2.37 -7.60 36.16
N ARG A 98 2.54 -8.87 36.53
CA ARG A 98 3.54 -9.29 37.50
C ARG A 98 4.97 -9.05 37.06
N GLY A 99 5.26 -9.36 35.77
CA GLY A 99 6.59 -9.17 35.18
C GLY A 99 7.03 -7.71 35.13
N LEU A 100 6.10 -6.81 34.83
CA LEU A 100 6.34 -5.36 34.79
C LEU A 100 6.11 -4.64 36.09
N ARG A 101 5.67 -5.35 37.15
CA ARG A 101 5.35 -4.82 38.51
C ARG A 101 4.34 -3.65 38.44
N ILE A 102 3.34 -3.74 37.59
CA ILE A 102 2.28 -2.75 37.48
C ILE A 102 1.33 -2.93 38.67
N SER A 103 1.12 -1.87 39.42
CA SER A 103 0.23 -1.88 40.58
C SER A 103 -1.25 -1.86 40.13
N PRO A 104 -2.18 -2.35 40.98
CA PRO A 104 -3.62 -2.24 40.71
C PRO A 104 -4.12 -0.81 40.50
N ASP A 105 -3.49 0.18 41.13
CA ASP A 105 -3.85 1.58 41.00
C ASP A 105 -3.42 2.14 39.62
N GLU A 106 -2.20 1.85 39.19
CA GLU A 106 -1.73 2.23 37.82
C GLU A 106 -2.59 1.58 36.74
N LEU A 107 -2.94 0.29 36.90
CA LEU A 107 -3.85 -0.39 35.97
C LEU A 107 -5.22 0.28 35.92
N ARG A 108 -5.75 0.70 37.09
CA ARG A 108 -7.03 1.42 37.14
C ARG A 108 -6.97 2.76 36.44
N GLU A 109 -5.91 3.55 36.64
CA GLU A 109 -5.73 4.85 35.94
C GLU A 109 -5.67 4.67 34.43
N ILE A 110 -4.95 3.66 33.94
CA ILE A 110 -4.90 3.32 32.52
C ILE A 110 -6.29 2.94 31.99
N ALA A 111 -6.99 2.05 32.71
CA ALA A 111 -8.32 1.59 32.32
C ALA A 111 -9.34 2.74 32.32
N GLU A 112 -9.29 3.66 33.27
CA GLU A 112 -10.14 4.86 33.31
C GLU A 112 -9.87 5.83 32.15
N ARG A 113 -8.59 6.04 31.78
CA ARG A 113 -8.21 6.87 30.63
C ARG A 113 -8.77 6.28 29.34
N GLU A 114 -8.50 5.01 29.07
CA GLU A 114 -8.97 4.31 27.89
C GLU A 114 -10.50 4.13 27.90
N GLY A 115 -11.10 4.01 29.08
CA GLY A 115 -12.56 3.93 29.26
C GLY A 115 -13.31 5.17 28.82
N ARG A 116 -12.75 6.37 29.04
CA ARG A 116 -13.34 7.62 28.52
C ARG A 116 -13.38 7.63 27.01
N GLU A 117 -12.31 7.20 26.36
CA GLU A 117 -12.25 7.15 24.88
C GLU A 117 -13.15 6.03 24.33
N LEU A 118 -13.21 4.88 24.99
CA LEU A 118 -14.13 3.79 24.64
C LEU A 118 -15.58 4.31 24.68
N ALA A 119 -16.00 4.92 25.78
CA ALA A 119 -17.35 5.47 25.97
C ALA A 119 -17.67 6.55 24.93
N ARG A 120 -16.70 7.42 24.60
CA ARG A 120 -16.86 8.42 23.55
C ARG A 120 -17.17 7.77 22.21
N ARG A 121 -16.40 6.74 21.80
CA ARG A 121 -16.62 6.00 20.55
C ARG A 121 -17.95 5.27 20.55
N GLU A 122 -18.28 4.57 21.64
CA GLU A 122 -19.57 3.89 21.75
C GLU A 122 -20.75 4.85 21.57
N ALA A 123 -20.69 6.01 22.22
CA ALA A 123 -21.71 7.06 22.08
C ALA A 123 -21.78 7.59 20.64
N THR A 124 -20.63 7.82 20.02
CA THR A 124 -20.55 8.32 18.64
C THR A 124 -21.10 7.32 17.62
N TYR A 125 -20.77 6.03 17.76
CA TYR A 125 -21.16 5.01 16.78
C TYR A 125 -22.63 4.58 16.93
N ARG A 126 -23.14 4.53 18.15
CA ARG A 126 -24.52 4.09 18.40
C ARG A 126 -25.57 5.20 18.37
N GLU A 127 -25.15 6.46 18.45
CA GLU A 127 -26.07 7.62 18.42
C GLU A 127 -27.27 7.45 19.39
N GLY A 128 -26.98 6.97 20.61
CA GLY A 128 -27.99 6.75 21.66
C GLY A 128 -28.71 5.40 21.59
N ARG A 129 -28.46 4.55 20.62
CA ARG A 129 -28.98 3.17 20.60
C ARG A 129 -28.27 2.33 21.68
N PRO A 130 -29.00 1.45 22.40
CA PRO A 130 -28.37 0.53 23.31
C PRO A 130 -27.52 -0.51 22.56
N PRO A 131 -26.49 -1.09 23.19
CA PRO A 131 -25.76 -2.21 22.61
C PRO A 131 -26.69 -3.41 22.40
N LEU A 132 -26.36 -4.24 21.39
CA LEU A 132 -27.11 -5.48 21.18
C LEU A 132 -26.93 -6.43 22.38
N ASP A 133 -28.02 -7.00 22.84
CA ASP A 133 -27.97 -8.10 23.79
C ASP A 133 -27.45 -9.36 23.12
N VAL A 134 -26.38 -9.94 23.65
CA VAL A 134 -25.72 -11.14 23.12
C VAL A 134 -25.95 -12.37 23.99
N THR A 135 -26.67 -12.23 25.13
CA THR A 135 -26.92 -13.31 26.08
C THR A 135 -27.68 -14.46 25.42
N GLY A 136 -27.13 -15.65 25.48
CA GLY A 136 -27.73 -16.85 24.90
C GLY A 136 -27.80 -16.87 23.36
N LYS A 137 -27.12 -15.95 22.67
CA LYS A 137 -27.13 -15.86 21.21
C LYS A 137 -25.83 -16.41 20.60
N THR A 138 -25.89 -16.73 19.33
CA THR A 138 -24.71 -17.01 18.49
C THR A 138 -24.15 -15.67 18.02
N VAL A 139 -22.94 -15.34 18.48
CA VAL A 139 -22.23 -14.12 18.12
C VAL A 139 -21.24 -14.40 17.02
N ILE A 140 -21.40 -13.78 15.85
CA ILE A 140 -20.40 -13.80 14.78
C ILE A 140 -19.55 -12.54 14.95
N LEU A 141 -18.33 -12.72 15.43
CA LEU A 141 -17.35 -11.65 15.65
C LEU A 141 -16.44 -11.51 14.44
N VAL A 142 -16.47 -10.34 13.80
CA VAL A 142 -15.85 -10.07 12.50
C VAL A 142 -14.79 -9.00 12.62
N ASP A 143 -13.64 -9.21 11.95
CA ASP A 143 -12.61 -8.20 11.74
C ASP A 143 -12.16 -8.20 10.27
N ASP A 144 -11.37 -7.21 9.85
CA ASP A 144 -10.80 -7.14 8.50
C ASP A 144 -9.61 -8.09 8.27
N GLY A 145 -9.10 -8.70 9.33
CA GLY A 145 -8.10 -9.77 9.31
C GLY A 145 -7.45 -9.99 10.67
N LEU A 146 -6.79 -11.09 10.83
CA LEU A 146 -6.01 -11.40 12.02
C LEU A 146 -4.51 -11.45 11.67
N ALA A 147 -3.69 -10.65 12.35
CA ALA A 147 -2.24 -10.85 12.37
C ALA A 147 -1.85 -11.69 13.60
N THR A 148 -1.64 -11.04 14.74
CA THR A 148 -1.38 -11.70 16.03
C THR A 148 -2.66 -12.16 16.74
N GLY A 149 -3.82 -11.69 16.32
CA GLY A 149 -5.11 -11.99 16.95
C GLY A 149 -5.36 -11.35 18.33
N SER A 150 -4.46 -10.52 18.85
CA SER A 150 -4.56 -9.98 20.22
C SER A 150 -5.85 -9.21 20.48
N SER A 151 -6.30 -8.37 19.54
CA SER A 151 -7.57 -7.62 19.67
C SER A 151 -8.78 -8.56 19.64
N MET A 152 -8.75 -9.56 18.76
CA MET A 152 -9.80 -10.56 18.65
C MET A 152 -9.88 -11.42 19.90
N LEU A 153 -8.73 -11.84 20.45
CA LEU A 153 -8.68 -12.62 21.70
C LEU A 153 -9.30 -11.85 22.87
N ALA A 154 -8.94 -10.58 23.02
CA ALA A 154 -9.52 -9.72 24.05
C ALA A 154 -11.04 -9.54 23.86
N ALA A 155 -11.50 -9.42 22.60
CA ALA A 155 -12.93 -9.35 22.30
C ALA A 155 -13.66 -10.63 22.65
N VAL A 156 -13.11 -11.80 22.32
CA VAL A 156 -13.68 -13.12 22.68
C VAL A 156 -13.77 -13.28 24.19
N GLN A 157 -12.71 -12.94 24.92
CA GLN A 157 -12.69 -13.03 26.39
C GLN A 157 -13.75 -12.13 27.03
N ALA A 158 -13.85 -10.88 26.57
CA ALA A 158 -14.88 -9.95 27.07
C ALA A 158 -16.31 -10.40 26.72
N LEU A 159 -16.54 -10.95 25.53
CA LEU A 159 -17.84 -11.47 25.10
C LEU A 159 -18.25 -12.70 25.91
N ARG A 160 -17.34 -13.58 26.29
CA ARG A 160 -17.65 -14.75 27.14
C ARG A 160 -18.32 -14.37 28.46
N GLU A 161 -17.95 -13.24 29.04
CA GLU A 161 -18.60 -12.74 30.27
C GLU A 161 -20.07 -12.30 30.04
N SER A 162 -20.47 -12.04 28.78
CA SER A 162 -21.87 -11.74 28.42
C SER A 162 -22.71 -13.00 28.18
N LEU A 163 -22.16 -14.18 28.41
CA LEU A 163 -22.80 -15.49 28.32
C LEU A 163 -23.49 -15.74 26.95
N PRO A 164 -22.80 -15.54 25.82
CA PRO A 164 -23.34 -15.95 24.53
C PRO A 164 -23.46 -17.49 24.47
N ALA A 165 -24.34 -18.00 23.62
CA ALA A 165 -24.46 -19.45 23.42
C ALA A 165 -23.27 -20.00 22.60
N GLU A 166 -22.84 -19.26 21.57
CA GLU A 166 -21.73 -19.62 20.71
C GLU A 166 -21.00 -18.32 20.28
N ILE A 167 -19.67 -18.39 20.12
CA ILE A 167 -18.86 -17.35 19.47
C ILE A 167 -18.25 -17.94 18.20
N VAL A 168 -18.47 -17.29 17.09
CA VAL A 168 -17.88 -17.61 15.79
C VAL A 168 -16.94 -16.47 15.40
N VAL A 169 -15.67 -16.76 15.19
CA VAL A 169 -14.71 -15.78 14.67
C VAL A 169 -14.70 -15.89 13.13
N ALA A 170 -14.92 -14.77 12.46
CA ALA A 170 -14.98 -14.72 11.01
C ALA A 170 -14.11 -13.59 10.44
N VAL A 171 -13.13 -13.92 9.61
CA VAL A 171 -12.16 -12.97 9.05
C VAL A 171 -11.82 -13.27 7.59
N PRO A 172 -11.54 -12.24 6.77
CA PRO A 172 -11.11 -12.42 5.40
C PRO A 172 -9.75 -13.08 5.27
N ALA A 173 -8.79 -12.71 6.13
CA ALA A 173 -7.42 -13.19 6.03
C ALA A 173 -6.77 -13.36 7.41
N ALA A 174 -6.02 -14.46 7.57
CA ALA A 174 -5.22 -14.72 8.76
C ALA A 174 -4.11 -15.75 8.48
N PRO A 175 -3.03 -15.82 9.30
CA PRO A 175 -2.12 -16.95 9.31
C PRO A 175 -2.86 -18.23 9.74
N GLU A 176 -2.50 -19.36 9.15
CA GLU A 176 -3.10 -20.64 9.52
C GLU A 176 -2.86 -20.99 11.00
N SER A 177 -1.70 -20.63 11.56
CA SER A 177 -1.39 -20.79 12.99
C SER A 177 -2.36 -20.06 13.91
N THR A 178 -2.68 -18.81 13.58
CA THR A 178 -3.64 -17.99 14.34
C THR A 178 -5.05 -18.58 14.25
N CYS A 179 -5.49 -19.04 13.08
CA CYS A 179 -6.79 -19.71 12.94
C CYS A 179 -6.88 -20.99 13.78
N ARG A 180 -5.81 -21.78 13.85
CA ARG A 180 -5.77 -23.00 14.69
C ARG A 180 -5.83 -22.66 16.18
N GLU A 181 -5.16 -21.60 16.63
CA GLU A 181 -5.22 -21.13 18.00
C GLU A 181 -6.66 -20.76 18.39
N PHE A 182 -7.34 -19.97 17.54
CA PHE A 182 -8.73 -19.58 17.81
C PHE A 182 -9.71 -20.77 17.75
N ALA A 183 -9.46 -21.78 16.91
CA ALA A 183 -10.28 -22.99 16.88
C ALA A 183 -10.27 -23.77 18.21
N GLY A 184 -9.27 -23.57 19.09
CA GLY A 184 -9.24 -24.10 20.44
C GLY A 184 -9.95 -23.20 21.49
N ILE A 185 -10.39 -22.00 21.11
CA ILE A 185 -10.92 -20.98 22.03
C ILE A 185 -12.41 -20.70 21.81
N VAL A 186 -12.87 -20.75 20.54
CA VAL A 186 -14.25 -20.44 20.12
C VAL A 186 -14.92 -21.65 19.44
N GLU A 187 -16.23 -21.59 19.26
CA GLU A 187 -17.02 -22.69 18.73
C GLU A 187 -16.82 -22.92 17.24
N ASP A 188 -16.50 -21.86 16.46
CA ASP A 188 -16.18 -21.98 15.03
C ASP A 188 -15.23 -20.87 14.57
N VAL A 189 -14.41 -21.15 13.55
CA VAL A 189 -13.50 -20.18 12.92
C VAL A 189 -13.68 -20.24 11.40
N VAL A 190 -14.09 -19.12 10.81
CA VAL A 190 -14.26 -18.98 9.37
C VAL A 190 -13.23 -17.99 8.83
N CYS A 191 -12.31 -18.46 8.01
CA CYS A 191 -11.28 -17.66 7.38
C CYS A 191 -11.30 -17.85 5.86
N ALA A 192 -11.47 -16.76 5.11
CA ALA A 192 -11.62 -16.85 3.66
C ALA A 192 -10.28 -17.09 2.95
N SER A 193 -9.16 -16.62 3.51
CA SER A 193 -7.82 -16.77 2.93
C SER A 193 -6.76 -16.93 4.01
N MET A 194 -5.81 -17.85 3.78
CA MET A 194 -4.67 -18.11 4.67
C MET A 194 -3.36 -18.04 3.87
N PRO A 195 -2.89 -16.82 3.52
CA PRO A 195 -1.69 -16.68 2.70
C PRO A 195 -0.42 -17.12 3.47
N THR A 196 0.53 -17.69 2.72
CA THR A 196 1.84 -18.07 3.25
C THR A 196 2.92 -17.58 2.27
N PRO A 197 3.87 -16.72 2.69
CA PRO A 197 3.94 -16.09 4.02
C PRO A 197 2.81 -15.08 4.24
N PHE A 198 2.44 -14.86 5.52
CA PHE A 198 1.54 -13.79 5.94
C PHE A 198 2.38 -12.67 6.55
N LEU A 199 2.45 -11.52 5.91
CA LEU A 199 3.26 -10.38 6.38
C LEU A 199 2.40 -9.34 7.10
N ALA A 200 1.24 -8.97 6.52
CA ALA A 200 0.31 -8.03 7.11
C ALA A 200 -1.12 -8.25 6.58
N VAL A 201 -2.13 -7.84 7.36
CA VAL A 201 -3.54 -7.89 6.93
C VAL A 201 -3.75 -7.10 5.62
N GLY A 202 -3.13 -5.91 5.52
CA GLY A 202 -3.28 -5.02 4.38
C GLY A 202 -2.86 -5.63 3.03
N GLU A 203 -1.92 -6.60 3.01
CA GLU A 203 -1.52 -7.30 1.79
C GLU A 203 -2.61 -8.21 1.18
N SER A 204 -3.65 -8.48 1.95
CA SER A 204 -4.82 -9.21 1.46
C SER A 204 -5.85 -8.31 0.77
N PHE A 205 -5.54 -7.01 0.60
CA PHE A 205 -6.44 -6.02 0.01
C PHE A 205 -5.73 -5.13 -1.00
N TRP A 206 -6.41 -4.78 -2.10
CA TRP A 206 -5.97 -3.74 -3.03
C TRP A 206 -6.22 -2.34 -2.46
N ASP A 207 -7.40 -2.13 -1.87
CA ASP A 207 -7.74 -0.92 -1.15
C ASP A 207 -7.92 -1.24 0.34
N PHE A 208 -6.99 -0.75 1.16
CA PHE A 208 -6.99 -0.89 2.61
C PHE A 208 -7.02 0.47 3.30
N THR A 209 -7.68 1.46 2.67
CA THR A 209 -7.85 2.82 3.21
C THR A 209 -8.47 2.78 4.61
N GLN A 210 -8.04 3.68 5.48
CA GLN A 210 -8.49 3.74 6.86
C GLN A 210 -9.98 4.07 6.95
N VAL A 211 -10.76 3.22 7.65
CA VAL A 211 -12.18 3.43 7.92
C VAL A 211 -12.37 4.61 8.89
N THR A 212 -13.23 5.55 8.53
CA THR A 212 -13.54 6.74 9.33
C THR A 212 -14.65 6.49 10.35
N ASP A 213 -14.77 7.35 11.36
CA ASP A 213 -15.86 7.28 12.34
C ASP A 213 -17.22 7.57 11.68
N ASP A 214 -17.25 8.40 10.64
CA ASP A 214 -18.45 8.71 9.86
C ASP A 214 -18.95 7.47 9.08
N GLU A 215 -18.04 6.77 8.42
CA GLU A 215 -18.35 5.52 7.73
C GLU A 215 -18.90 4.45 8.69
N VAL A 216 -18.31 4.32 9.88
CA VAL A 216 -18.83 3.40 10.92
C VAL A 216 -20.26 3.77 11.30
N ARG A 217 -20.58 5.06 11.49
CA ARG A 217 -21.95 5.53 11.81
C ARG A 217 -22.93 5.21 10.69
N GLU A 218 -22.58 5.48 9.44
CA GLU A 218 -23.41 5.17 8.27
C GLU A 218 -23.73 3.67 8.16
N LEU A 219 -22.72 2.81 8.36
CA LEU A 219 -22.89 1.36 8.33
C LEU A 219 -23.85 0.88 9.42
N LEU A 220 -23.71 1.38 10.64
CA LEU A 220 -24.55 1.01 11.77
C LEU A 220 -25.98 1.62 11.69
N ALA A 221 -26.14 2.73 11.00
CA ALA A 221 -27.47 3.34 10.75
C ALA A 221 -28.28 2.59 9.69
N THR A 222 -27.60 1.83 8.82
CA THR A 222 -28.26 1.08 7.73
C THR A 222 -28.85 -0.23 8.25
N PRO A 223 -30.16 -0.48 8.11
CA PRO A 223 -30.79 -1.72 8.57
C PRO A 223 -30.21 -2.95 7.86
N THR A 224 -29.87 -3.98 8.61
CA THR A 224 -29.41 -5.29 8.10
C THR A 224 -30.49 -6.36 8.22
N THR A 225 -31.53 -6.13 9.05
CA THR A 225 -32.68 -7.02 9.24
C THR A 225 -33.90 -6.52 8.47
N GLY A 226 -34.65 -7.41 7.85
CA GLY A 226 -35.93 -7.07 7.19
C GLY A 226 -35.80 -6.46 5.79
N ALA A 227 -34.65 -6.07 5.34
CA ALA A 227 -34.43 -5.73 3.95
C ALA A 227 -34.22 -7.02 3.13
N ALA A 228 -35.02 -7.19 2.06
CA ALA A 228 -34.53 -8.07 1.00
C ALA A 228 -33.13 -7.59 0.59
N PRO A 229 -32.15 -8.49 0.38
CA PRO A 229 -30.88 -8.04 -0.17
C PRO A 229 -31.21 -7.17 -1.38
N PRO A 230 -30.54 -5.99 -1.55
CA PRO A 230 -30.76 -5.20 -2.74
C PRO A 230 -30.67 -6.17 -3.91
N ALA A 231 -31.68 -6.14 -4.79
CA ALA A 231 -31.71 -7.04 -5.93
C ALA A 231 -30.31 -7.03 -6.53
N ALA A 232 -29.68 -8.19 -6.60
CA ALA A 232 -28.31 -8.28 -7.05
C ALA A 232 -28.28 -7.53 -8.37
N GLY A 233 -27.70 -6.32 -8.37
CA GLY A 233 -27.45 -5.59 -9.60
C GLY A 233 -26.71 -6.53 -10.54
N PRO A 234 -26.68 -6.28 -11.85
CA PRO A 234 -26.02 -7.17 -12.79
C PRO A 234 -24.66 -7.52 -12.22
N ALA A 235 -24.28 -8.81 -12.28
CA ALA A 235 -23.03 -9.28 -11.73
C ALA A 235 -21.88 -8.38 -12.25
N PRO A 236 -20.84 -8.08 -11.46
CA PRO A 236 -19.73 -7.24 -11.92
C PRO A 236 -19.21 -7.65 -13.30
N ALA A 237 -19.15 -8.94 -13.57
CA ALA A 237 -18.80 -9.48 -14.88
C ALA A 237 -19.80 -9.08 -16.00
N GLU A 238 -21.08 -8.99 -15.69
CA GLU A 238 -22.11 -8.55 -16.65
C GLU A 238 -22.04 -7.04 -16.91
N LEU A 239 -21.76 -6.23 -15.89
CA LEU A 239 -21.51 -4.79 -16.03
C LEU A 239 -20.27 -4.53 -16.88
N VAL A 240 -19.17 -5.24 -16.59
CA VAL A 240 -17.95 -5.16 -17.38
C VAL A 240 -18.21 -5.59 -18.83
N SER A 241 -18.89 -6.72 -19.04
CA SER A 241 -19.22 -7.22 -20.37
C SER A 241 -20.07 -6.25 -21.19
N ARG A 242 -21.01 -5.55 -20.55
CA ARG A 242 -21.86 -4.53 -21.19
C ARG A 242 -21.12 -3.24 -21.51
N ALA A 243 -20.12 -2.88 -20.69
CA ALA A 243 -19.34 -1.67 -20.86
C ALA A 243 -18.02 -1.92 -21.64
N ALA A 244 -17.67 -3.18 -21.85
CA ALA A 244 -16.43 -3.54 -22.52
C ALA A 244 -16.47 -3.10 -24.00
N ILE A 245 -15.37 -2.53 -24.42
CA ILE A 245 -15.10 -2.22 -25.81
C ILE A 245 -14.32 -3.39 -26.39
N ASP A 246 -14.76 -3.89 -27.55
CA ASP A 246 -14.04 -4.95 -28.23
C ASP A 246 -12.65 -4.48 -28.63
N ALA A 247 -11.62 -5.17 -28.17
CA ALA A 247 -10.22 -4.83 -28.39
C ALA A 247 -9.47 -6.04 -28.97
N PRO A 248 -9.65 -6.36 -30.24
CA PRO A 248 -8.94 -7.45 -30.91
C PRO A 248 -7.43 -7.27 -30.78
N GLY A 249 -6.74 -8.30 -30.24
CA GLY A 249 -5.31 -8.22 -29.95
C GLY A 249 -4.94 -7.46 -28.68
N GLY A 250 -5.92 -7.12 -27.83
CA GLY A 250 -5.68 -6.52 -26.50
C GLY A 250 -5.44 -5.01 -26.49
N ILE A 251 -5.47 -4.35 -27.66
CA ILE A 251 -5.29 -2.89 -27.79
C ILE A 251 -6.61 -2.28 -28.25
N PRO A 252 -7.17 -1.29 -27.53
CA PRO A 252 -8.39 -0.60 -27.93
C PRO A 252 -8.25 0.04 -29.32
N PRO A 253 -9.34 0.12 -30.11
CA PRO A 253 -9.33 0.85 -31.38
C PRO A 253 -8.83 2.28 -31.22
N ARG A 254 -8.10 2.78 -32.24
CA ARG A 254 -7.44 4.09 -32.15
C ARG A 254 -8.41 5.27 -32.04
N ASP A 255 -9.58 5.18 -32.63
CA ASP A 255 -10.66 6.17 -32.49
C ASP A 255 -11.18 6.24 -31.06
N VAL A 256 -11.38 5.10 -30.41
CA VAL A 256 -11.76 5.02 -29.00
C VAL A 256 -10.68 5.64 -28.10
N LEU A 257 -9.41 5.30 -28.32
CA LEU A 257 -8.30 5.90 -27.59
C LEU A 257 -8.22 7.41 -27.84
N ALA A 258 -8.44 7.86 -29.07
CA ALA A 258 -8.42 9.26 -29.44
C ALA A 258 -9.52 10.05 -28.70
N ASP A 259 -10.72 9.50 -28.63
CA ASP A 259 -11.86 10.11 -27.93
C ASP A 259 -11.63 10.15 -26.40
N LEU A 260 -11.09 9.07 -25.81
CA LEU A 260 -10.78 9.02 -24.38
C LEU A 260 -9.68 10.00 -23.97
N ILE A 261 -8.68 10.20 -24.83
CA ILE A 261 -7.53 11.06 -24.53
C ILE A 261 -7.86 12.52 -24.84
N GLY A 262 -8.62 12.80 -25.89
CA GLY A 262 -8.98 14.17 -26.29
C GLY A 262 -7.74 15.07 -26.41
N ASP A 263 -7.78 16.20 -25.70
CA ASP A 263 -6.70 17.21 -25.62
C ASP A 263 -5.80 17.06 -24.37
N ALA A 264 -5.80 15.88 -23.73
CA ALA A 264 -4.99 15.64 -22.55
C ALA A 264 -3.49 15.81 -22.84
N ARG A 265 -2.80 16.56 -21.95
CA ARG A 265 -1.34 16.78 -22.04
C ARG A 265 -0.53 15.70 -21.34
N VAL A 266 -1.18 14.89 -20.49
CA VAL A 266 -0.60 13.76 -19.77
C VAL A 266 -1.52 12.57 -19.92
N VAL A 267 -0.97 11.42 -20.27
CA VAL A 267 -1.68 10.15 -20.36
C VAL A 267 -1.01 9.16 -19.42
N LEU A 268 -1.77 8.58 -18.51
CA LEU A 268 -1.31 7.57 -17.57
C LEU A 268 -1.70 6.20 -18.11
N ILE A 269 -0.70 5.34 -18.35
CA ILE A 269 -0.91 3.96 -18.81
C ILE A 269 -0.46 3.04 -17.68
N GLY A 270 -1.43 2.44 -16.99
CA GLY A 270 -1.19 1.55 -15.87
C GLY A 270 -0.71 0.16 -16.29
N GLU A 271 -0.48 -0.69 -15.29
CA GLU A 271 -0.08 -2.08 -15.45
C GLU A 271 -0.88 -2.96 -14.48
N SER A 272 -1.39 -4.10 -14.98
CA SER A 272 -2.11 -5.04 -14.12
C SER A 272 -1.18 -5.98 -13.36
N SER A 273 -0.07 -6.37 -13.98
CA SER A 273 0.99 -7.19 -13.35
C SER A 273 2.32 -6.95 -14.05
N HIS A 274 3.40 -6.93 -13.27
CA HIS A 274 4.74 -6.89 -13.84
C HIS A 274 5.06 -8.18 -14.61
N GLY A 275 5.73 -8.04 -15.76
CA GLY A 275 6.25 -9.16 -16.55
C GLY A 275 5.27 -9.86 -17.48
N THR A 276 4.04 -9.42 -17.60
CA THR A 276 3.10 -9.94 -18.60
C THR A 276 3.42 -9.32 -19.96
N HIS A 277 3.83 -10.14 -20.93
CA HIS A 277 4.29 -9.72 -22.26
C HIS A 277 3.26 -8.81 -22.96
N GLU A 278 1.99 -9.21 -22.95
CA GLU A 278 0.90 -8.53 -23.64
C GLU A 278 0.66 -7.12 -23.07
N PHE A 279 0.85 -6.91 -21.78
CA PHE A 279 0.72 -5.60 -21.17
C PHE A 279 1.86 -4.66 -21.59
N TYR A 280 3.09 -5.17 -21.66
CA TYR A 280 4.23 -4.39 -22.14
C TYR A 280 4.07 -4.05 -23.62
N ASP A 281 3.63 -5.00 -24.46
CA ASP A 281 3.40 -4.79 -25.87
C ASP A 281 2.30 -3.75 -26.12
N ALA A 282 1.15 -3.88 -25.46
CA ALA A 282 0.06 -2.90 -25.56
C ALA A 282 0.50 -1.49 -25.12
N ARG A 283 1.25 -1.37 -24.02
CA ARG A 283 1.80 -0.07 -23.58
C ARG A 283 2.78 0.51 -24.61
N ALA A 284 3.65 -0.31 -25.16
CA ALA A 284 4.60 0.13 -26.19
C ALA A 284 3.87 0.64 -27.43
N GLU A 285 2.88 -0.07 -27.94
CA GLU A 285 2.12 0.30 -29.13
C GLU A 285 1.27 1.57 -28.92
N ILE A 286 0.60 1.69 -27.75
CA ILE A 286 -0.14 2.91 -27.39
C ILE A 286 0.82 4.09 -27.28
N THR A 287 1.98 3.91 -26.65
CA THR A 287 2.98 4.97 -26.50
C THR A 287 3.56 5.42 -27.84
N LYS A 288 3.86 4.48 -28.74
CA LYS A 288 4.30 4.80 -30.12
C LYS A 288 3.24 5.64 -30.85
N TRP A 289 1.99 5.25 -30.76
CA TRP A 289 0.89 5.99 -31.37
C TRP A 289 0.74 7.40 -30.77
N LEU A 290 0.81 7.55 -29.46
CA LEU A 290 0.77 8.86 -28.78
C LEU A 290 1.90 9.79 -29.24
N ILE A 291 3.10 9.25 -29.42
CA ILE A 291 4.25 10.02 -29.91
C ILE A 291 4.04 10.44 -31.37
N GLN A 292 3.62 9.50 -32.24
CA GLN A 292 3.52 9.75 -33.67
C GLN A 292 2.33 10.62 -34.07
N GLU A 293 1.15 10.36 -33.47
CA GLU A 293 -0.11 10.94 -33.92
C GLU A 293 -0.62 12.07 -33.04
N LYS A 294 -0.26 12.04 -31.71
CA LYS A 294 -0.71 13.03 -30.74
C LYS A 294 0.40 14.01 -30.31
N GLY A 295 1.63 13.80 -30.77
CA GLY A 295 2.74 14.71 -30.54
C GLY A 295 3.31 14.70 -29.10
N PHE A 296 3.09 13.63 -28.35
CA PHE A 296 3.74 13.46 -27.04
C PHE A 296 5.25 13.37 -27.23
N ASN A 297 6.01 14.07 -26.38
CA ASN A 297 7.47 14.20 -26.50
C ASN A 297 8.24 13.79 -25.25
N ALA A 298 7.59 13.13 -24.32
CA ALA A 298 8.22 12.56 -23.12
C ALA A 298 7.52 11.25 -22.73
N VAL A 299 8.32 10.25 -22.40
CA VAL A 299 7.92 9.01 -21.76
C VAL A 299 8.49 9.04 -20.37
N ALA A 300 7.63 8.90 -19.35
CA ALA A 300 8.04 8.79 -17.96
C ALA A 300 7.64 7.40 -17.44
N ALA A 301 8.62 6.65 -16.95
CA ALA A 301 8.48 5.25 -16.57
C ALA A 301 8.66 5.09 -15.05
N GLU A 302 8.00 4.11 -14.45
CA GLU A 302 8.25 3.65 -13.08
C GLU A 302 9.63 2.95 -13.05
N ALA A 303 10.67 3.75 -13.04
CA ALA A 303 12.05 3.32 -13.21
C ALA A 303 12.99 4.28 -12.47
N ASP A 304 14.14 3.78 -12.02
CA ASP A 304 15.15 4.61 -11.39
C ASP A 304 15.67 5.69 -12.34
N TRP A 305 15.78 6.91 -11.81
CA TRP A 305 16.13 8.09 -12.60
C TRP A 305 17.44 7.95 -13.37
N PRO A 306 18.58 7.53 -12.78
CA PRO A 306 19.85 7.45 -13.51
C PRO A 306 19.80 6.45 -14.67
N ASP A 307 19.14 5.31 -14.47
CA ASP A 307 19.03 4.25 -15.47
C ASP A 307 18.14 4.65 -16.63
N ALA A 308 17.00 5.26 -16.33
CA ALA A 308 16.11 5.80 -17.33
C ALA A 308 16.77 6.94 -18.13
N TYR A 309 17.57 7.78 -17.48
CA TYR A 309 18.29 8.85 -18.20
C TYR A 309 19.42 8.32 -19.09
N ARG A 310 20.05 7.20 -18.75
CA ARG A 310 20.94 6.52 -19.71
C ARG A 310 20.20 6.11 -20.97
N VAL A 311 19.00 5.56 -20.84
CA VAL A 311 18.12 5.28 -22.00
C VAL A 311 17.74 6.57 -22.73
N ASN A 312 17.45 7.67 -22.02
CA ASN A 312 17.17 8.98 -22.62
C ASN A 312 18.32 9.45 -23.52
N ARG A 313 19.56 9.36 -23.05
CA ARG A 313 20.77 9.71 -23.83
C ARG A 313 20.87 8.84 -25.07
N TYR A 314 20.70 7.53 -24.94
CA TYR A 314 20.71 6.61 -26.07
C TYR A 314 19.66 6.97 -27.11
N VAL A 315 18.39 7.12 -26.74
CA VAL A 315 17.30 7.36 -27.70
C VAL A 315 17.42 8.71 -28.39
N ARG A 316 18.08 9.68 -27.77
CA ARG A 316 18.34 11.02 -28.34
C ARG A 316 19.67 11.10 -29.11
N GLY A 317 20.48 10.07 -29.06
CA GLY A 317 21.79 10.06 -29.75
C GLY A 317 22.93 10.76 -29.05
N LEU A 318 22.82 10.91 -27.74
CA LEU A 318 23.74 11.67 -26.88
C LEU A 318 24.68 10.77 -26.05
N GLY A 319 24.49 9.46 -26.06
CA GLY A 319 25.27 8.51 -25.26
C GLY A 319 26.18 7.62 -26.12
N ASP A 320 27.08 6.88 -25.46
CA ASP A 320 28.05 5.97 -26.06
C ASP A 320 27.48 4.55 -26.29
N ASP A 321 26.27 4.26 -25.82
CA ASP A 321 25.65 2.94 -25.98
C ASP A 321 25.37 2.65 -27.46
N GLY A 322 25.88 1.52 -27.95
CA GLY A 322 25.76 1.10 -29.35
C GLY A 322 24.40 0.43 -29.68
N SER A 323 23.67 0.02 -28.64
CA SER A 323 22.39 -0.70 -28.79
C SER A 323 21.40 -0.41 -27.67
N ALA A 324 20.11 -0.67 -27.93
CA ALA A 324 19.05 -0.59 -26.89
C ALA A 324 19.34 -1.55 -25.72
N GLU A 325 19.91 -2.72 -26.01
CA GLU A 325 20.26 -3.70 -24.99
C GLU A 325 21.36 -3.17 -24.05
N GLU A 326 22.36 -2.46 -24.60
CA GLU A 326 23.41 -1.81 -23.80
C GLU A 326 22.83 -0.69 -22.95
N ALA A 327 21.98 0.16 -23.49
CA ALA A 327 21.34 1.24 -22.77
C ALA A 327 20.49 0.75 -21.60
N LEU A 328 19.88 -0.43 -21.72
CA LEU A 328 19.06 -1.04 -20.68
C LEU A 328 19.85 -1.80 -19.60
N ARG A 329 21.17 -2.00 -19.76
CA ARG A 329 22.00 -2.74 -18.77
C ARG A 329 22.03 -2.07 -17.40
N GLY A 330 21.81 -0.77 -17.32
CA GLY A 330 21.78 -0.03 -16.07
C GLY A 330 20.69 -0.51 -15.08
N PHE A 331 19.60 -1.06 -15.57
CA PHE A 331 18.53 -1.59 -14.73
C PHE A 331 18.95 -2.90 -14.05
N GLU A 332 19.71 -2.80 -12.95
CA GLU A 332 20.25 -3.93 -12.21
C GLU A 332 19.43 -4.28 -10.97
N ARG A 333 18.68 -3.31 -10.41
CA ARG A 333 17.84 -3.51 -9.24
C ARG A 333 16.72 -4.51 -9.55
N PHE A 334 16.42 -5.39 -8.61
CA PHE A 334 15.33 -6.36 -8.73
C PHE A 334 13.95 -5.62 -8.70
N PRO A 335 13.05 -5.95 -9.62
CA PRO A 335 13.15 -6.99 -10.67
C PRO A 335 13.72 -6.43 -12.00
N ALA A 336 14.98 -6.71 -12.29
CA ALA A 336 15.71 -6.19 -13.48
C ALA A 336 14.97 -6.52 -14.81
N TRP A 337 14.28 -7.65 -14.89
CA TRP A 337 13.49 -8.07 -16.07
C TRP A 337 12.32 -7.14 -16.39
N MET A 338 11.88 -6.31 -15.45
CA MET A 338 10.81 -5.33 -15.65
C MET A 338 11.15 -4.36 -16.79
N TRP A 339 12.40 -3.94 -16.91
CA TRP A 339 12.88 -3.07 -17.99
C TRP A 339 13.80 -3.80 -18.98
N ARG A 340 14.47 -4.87 -18.57
CA ARG A 340 15.39 -5.66 -19.40
C ARG A 340 14.68 -6.85 -20.05
N ASN A 341 13.68 -6.55 -20.92
CA ASN A 341 12.93 -7.54 -21.69
C ASN A 341 12.89 -7.17 -23.17
N THR A 342 12.44 -8.09 -24.00
CA THR A 342 12.43 -7.92 -25.47
C THR A 342 11.53 -6.79 -25.93
N VAL A 343 10.35 -6.61 -25.32
CA VAL A 343 9.40 -5.57 -25.70
C VAL A 343 9.96 -4.19 -25.44
N VAL A 344 10.53 -3.99 -24.24
CA VAL A 344 11.15 -2.70 -23.87
C VAL A 344 12.38 -2.42 -24.76
N ARG A 345 13.22 -3.43 -25.02
CA ARG A 345 14.35 -3.31 -25.95
C ARG A 345 13.89 -2.83 -27.33
N ASP A 346 12.86 -3.45 -27.86
CA ASP A 346 12.35 -3.14 -29.19
C ASP A 346 11.67 -1.77 -29.23
N PHE A 347 10.98 -1.37 -28.17
CA PHE A 347 10.44 -0.02 -27.99
C PHE A 347 11.56 1.04 -27.94
N VAL A 348 12.60 0.82 -27.16
CA VAL A 348 13.76 1.73 -27.02
C VAL A 348 14.51 1.85 -28.34
N GLY A 349 14.68 0.75 -29.07
CA GLY A 349 15.26 0.75 -30.40
C GLY A 349 14.43 1.53 -31.42
N TRP A 350 13.10 1.33 -31.39
CA TRP A 350 12.17 2.11 -32.20
C TRP A 350 12.23 3.61 -31.86
N LEU A 351 12.27 3.96 -30.58
CA LEU A 351 12.31 5.36 -30.13
C LEU A 351 13.61 6.06 -30.60
N ARG A 352 14.76 5.36 -30.57
CA ARG A 352 16.01 5.84 -31.15
C ARG A 352 15.87 6.13 -32.63
N TRP A 353 15.29 5.20 -33.40
CA TRP A 353 15.06 5.38 -34.81
C TRP A 353 14.10 6.57 -35.10
N HIS A 354 12.99 6.67 -34.35
CA HIS A 354 12.02 7.77 -34.47
C HIS A 354 12.70 9.12 -34.19
N ASN A 355 13.48 9.23 -33.13
CA ASN A 355 14.20 10.44 -32.77
C ASN A 355 15.25 10.85 -33.80
N GLY A 356 15.93 9.89 -34.41
CA GLY A 356 16.87 10.16 -35.52
C GLY A 356 16.18 10.79 -36.71
N ARG A 357 14.97 10.34 -37.07
CA ARG A 357 14.15 10.98 -38.09
C ARG A 357 13.70 12.38 -37.67
N CYS A 358 13.24 12.55 -36.43
CA CYS A 358 12.82 13.86 -35.94
C CYS A 358 13.97 14.87 -36.00
N ALA A 359 15.18 14.47 -35.61
CA ALA A 359 16.39 15.32 -35.69
C ALA A 359 16.72 15.71 -37.16
N ALA A 360 16.66 14.76 -38.08
CA ALA A 360 16.91 15.03 -39.51
C ALA A 360 15.85 15.97 -40.13
N GLU A 361 14.64 15.99 -39.61
CA GLU A 361 13.53 16.84 -40.05
C GLU A 361 13.41 18.14 -39.21
N GLY A 362 14.34 18.42 -38.30
CA GLY A 362 14.30 19.60 -37.40
C GLY A 362 13.12 19.57 -36.41
N ARG A 363 12.55 18.41 -36.15
CA ARG A 363 11.47 18.20 -35.20
C ARG A 363 12.01 17.85 -33.79
N ARG A 364 11.21 18.15 -32.76
CA ARG A 364 11.55 17.83 -31.37
C ARG A 364 11.64 16.32 -31.17
N GLN A 365 12.69 15.88 -30.52
CA GLN A 365 12.90 14.49 -30.11
C GLN A 365 12.07 14.18 -28.85
N THR A 366 11.75 12.90 -28.67
CA THR A 366 11.04 12.39 -27.49
C THR A 366 12.05 11.89 -26.44
N GLY A 367 11.91 12.37 -25.20
CA GLY A 367 12.74 11.93 -24.08
C GLY A 367 12.19 10.70 -23.36
N PHE A 368 13.07 10.02 -22.60
CA PHE A 368 12.72 8.89 -21.74
C PHE A 368 13.23 9.15 -20.31
N TYR A 369 12.38 9.14 -19.31
CA TYR A 369 12.65 9.58 -17.95
C TYR A 369 12.16 8.58 -16.90
N GLY A 370 12.82 8.51 -15.75
CA GLY A 370 12.40 7.72 -14.60
C GLY A 370 11.61 8.55 -13.59
N LEU A 371 10.72 7.92 -12.87
CA LEU A 371 9.90 8.53 -11.81
C LEU A 371 10.28 8.07 -10.41
N ASP A 372 11.03 6.97 -10.28
CA ASP A 372 11.38 6.35 -9.01
C ASP A 372 12.49 7.11 -8.26
N LEU A 373 12.53 6.88 -6.96
CA LEU A 373 13.47 7.53 -6.03
C LEU A 373 14.39 6.54 -5.31
N TYR A 374 14.41 5.27 -5.74
CA TYR A 374 15.16 4.21 -5.02
C TYR A 374 16.66 4.20 -5.30
N SER A 375 17.14 5.00 -6.23
CA SER A 375 18.55 5.09 -6.65
C SER A 375 19.40 6.04 -5.78
N LEU A 376 19.20 6.07 -4.45
CA LEU A 376 19.85 7.01 -3.53
C LEU A 376 21.37 7.12 -3.77
N HIS A 377 22.12 6.02 -3.63
CA HIS A 377 23.58 6.02 -3.74
C HIS A 377 24.04 6.31 -5.17
N ARG A 378 23.36 5.75 -6.17
CA ARG A 378 23.70 6.02 -7.57
C ARG A 378 23.45 7.48 -7.95
N SER A 379 22.33 8.05 -7.52
CA SER A 379 22.06 9.47 -7.74
C SER A 379 23.09 10.39 -7.09
N MET A 380 23.60 10.04 -5.89
CA MET A 380 24.73 10.77 -5.28
C MET A 380 25.99 10.70 -6.13
N GLN A 381 26.32 9.52 -6.68
CA GLN A 381 27.49 9.33 -7.55
C GLN A 381 27.36 10.18 -8.82
N GLU A 382 26.19 10.22 -9.46
CA GLU A 382 25.95 11.00 -10.67
C GLU A 382 26.06 12.51 -10.42
N VAL A 383 25.57 13.03 -9.28
CA VAL A 383 25.79 14.43 -8.89
C VAL A 383 27.27 14.75 -8.75
N VAL A 384 28.02 13.88 -8.07
CA VAL A 384 29.47 14.05 -7.89
C VAL A 384 30.23 13.96 -9.22
N SER A 385 29.82 13.05 -10.10
CA SER A 385 30.42 12.88 -11.43
C SER A 385 30.23 14.14 -12.27
N TYR A 386 29.00 14.66 -12.34
CA TYR A 386 28.71 15.92 -13.04
C TYR A 386 29.56 17.08 -12.49
N LEU A 387 29.56 17.26 -11.17
CA LEU A 387 30.34 18.34 -10.55
C LEU A 387 31.86 18.20 -10.79
N ASN A 388 32.38 16.98 -10.89
CA ASN A 388 33.81 16.78 -11.24
C ASN A 388 34.12 17.33 -12.64
N SER A 389 33.21 17.33 -13.58
CA SER A 389 33.43 17.85 -14.94
C SER A 389 33.37 19.38 -14.99
N VAL A 390 32.50 20.02 -14.19
CA VAL A 390 32.22 21.46 -14.29
C VAL A 390 32.83 22.29 -13.14
N ASP A 391 32.92 21.74 -11.91
CA ASP A 391 33.47 22.40 -10.71
C ASP A 391 34.04 21.35 -9.71
N PRO A 392 35.32 20.96 -9.83
CA PRO A 392 35.91 19.97 -8.93
C PRO A 392 35.89 20.35 -7.44
N ALA A 393 35.86 21.67 -7.13
CA ALA A 393 35.74 22.12 -5.75
C ALA A 393 34.32 21.88 -5.17
N ALA A 394 33.29 22.11 -5.98
CA ALA A 394 31.92 21.73 -5.63
C ALA A 394 31.74 20.22 -5.51
N ALA A 395 32.39 19.44 -6.36
CA ALA A 395 32.43 17.96 -6.23
C ALA A 395 33.02 17.51 -4.89
N GLY A 396 34.07 18.15 -4.40
CA GLY A 396 34.63 17.92 -3.07
C GLY A 396 33.64 18.21 -1.94
N ARG A 397 32.89 19.31 -2.05
CA ARG A 397 31.83 19.66 -1.08
C ARG A 397 30.68 18.68 -1.12
N ALA A 398 30.24 18.25 -2.33
CA ALA A 398 29.19 17.24 -2.51
C ALA A 398 29.56 15.91 -1.86
N ARG A 399 30.82 15.42 -2.06
CA ARG A 399 31.31 14.20 -1.38
C ARG A 399 31.25 14.34 0.14
N ALA A 400 31.72 15.46 0.67
CA ALA A 400 31.68 15.70 2.12
C ALA A 400 30.26 15.71 2.70
N ARG A 401 29.27 16.26 1.97
CA ARG A 401 27.86 16.22 2.38
C ARG A 401 27.29 14.81 2.31
N TYR A 402 27.52 14.11 1.22
CA TYR A 402 27.00 12.76 0.99
C TYR A 402 27.66 11.68 1.86
N ALA A 403 28.87 11.94 2.42
CA ALA A 403 29.49 11.07 3.41
C ALA A 403 28.62 10.85 4.68
N CYS A 404 27.61 11.71 4.90
CA CYS A 404 26.60 11.46 5.92
C CYS A 404 25.85 10.13 5.74
N PHE A 405 25.68 9.65 4.50
CA PHE A 405 25.00 8.40 4.17
C PHE A 405 25.89 7.16 4.27
N ASP A 406 27.22 7.31 4.35
CA ASP A 406 28.19 6.20 4.35
C ASP A 406 28.15 5.34 5.63
N HIS A 407 27.43 5.78 6.67
CA HIS A 407 27.31 5.05 7.93
C HIS A 407 26.26 3.93 7.89
N SER A 408 25.52 3.79 6.80
CA SER A 408 24.58 2.70 6.59
C SER A 408 25.18 1.67 5.65
N ALA A 409 25.45 0.46 6.16
CA ALA A 409 25.94 -0.65 5.36
C ALA A 409 24.84 -1.15 4.40
N GLY A 410 25.09 -1.10 3.09
CA GLY A 410 24.22 -1.65 2.06
C GLY A 410 23.80 -0.63 0.99
N ASP A 411 23.48 -1.12 -0.20
CA ASP A 411 23.07 -0.30 -1.36
C ASP A 411 21.61 0.14 -1.30
N ASP A 412 20.83 -0.38 -0.36
CA ASP A 412 19.45 0.02 -0.17
C ASP A 412 19.34 1.16 0.86
N GLY A 413 18.61 2.20 0.55
CA GLY A 413 18.36 3.30 1.48
C GLY A 413 17.58 2.91 2.75
N GLN A 414 17.11 1.65 2.86
CA GLN A 414 16.36 1.15 4.01
C GLN A 414 17.23 1.11 5.27
N ALA A 415 18.49 0.67 5.15
CA ALA A 415 19.44 0.66 6.27
C ALA A 415 19.66 2.08 6.84
N TYR A 416 19.80 3.07 5.95
CA TYR A 416 19.82 4.48 6.33
C TYR A 416 18.52 4.90 7.05
N GLY A 417 17.38 4.61 6.45
CA GLY A 417 16.07 4.98 7.00
C GLY A 417 15.83 4.41 8.39
N TYR A 418 16.18 3.14 8.60
CA TYR A 418 16.13 2.49 9.90
C TYR A 418 17.03 3.19 10.93
N ALA A 419 18.30 3.38 10.61
CA ALA A 419 19.26 4.04 11.49
C ALA A 419 18.84 5.48 11.86
N ALA A 420 18.35 6.26 10.88
CA ALA A 420 17.89 7.62 11.07
C ALA A 420 16.59 7.72 11.90
N ALA A 421 15.66 6.77 11.73
CA ALA A 421 14.39 6.74 12.45
C ALA A 421 14.56 6.39 13.94
N PHE A 422 15.46 5.44 14.25
CA PHE A 422 15.68 4.96 15.61
C PHE A 422 16.88 5.63 16.32
N GLY A 423 17.46 6.70 15.73
CA GLY A 423 18.55 7.45 16.36
C GLY A 423 19.89 6.68 16.40
N ALA A 424 20.04 5.61 15.63
CA ALA A 424 21.24 4.81 15.50
C ALA A 424 22.25 5.39 14.47
N GLY A 425 21.86 6.44 13.73
CA GLY A 425 22.66 7.11 12.73
C GLY A 425 22.31 8.57 12.53
N PRO A 426 23.12 9.33 11.76
CA PRO A 426 22.84 10.73 11.48
C PRO A 426 21.63 10.90 10.56
N ARG A 427 20.93 12.05 10.69
CA ARG A 427 19.90 12.50 9.74
C ARG A 427 20.57 13.36 8.67
N CYS A 428 20.50 12.94 7.41
CA CYS A 428 21.20 13.60 6.31
C CYS A 428 20.33 14.59 5.51
N GLU A 429 19.13 14.91 5.99
CA GLU A 429 18.18 15.81 5.34
C GLU A 429 18.81 17.15 4.95
N ARG A 430 19.47 17.81 5.90
CA ARG A 430 20.09 19.11 5.65
C ARG A 430 21.14 19.06 4.56
N GLN A 431 22.00 18.04 4.57
CA GLN A 431 23.07 17.84 3.60
C GLN A 431 22.51 17.61 2.18
N ALA A 432 21.45 16.81 2.05
CA ALA A 432 20.77 16.56 0.78
C ALA A 432 20.14 17.86 0.22
N VAL A 433 19.46 18.62 1.06
CA VAL A 433 18.83 19.91 0.68
C VAL A 433 19.88 20.96 0.29
N GLU A 434 20.96 21.09 1.08
CA GLU A 434 22.04 22.05 0.80
C GLU A 434 22.73 21.74 -0.54
N GLN A 435 22.90 20.45 -0.89
CA GLN A 435 23.49 20.06 -2.17
C GLN A 435 22.59 20.44 -3.36
N LEU A 436 21.28 20.20 -3.27
CA LEU A 436 20.33 20.63 -4.30
C LEU A 436 20.31 22.14 -4.47
N ILE A 437 20.31 22.90 -3.37
CA ILE A 437 20.33 24.38 -3.39
C ILE A 437 21.62 24.89 -4.04
N GLU A 438 22.79 24.30 -3.75
CA GLU A 438 24.05 24.70 -4.35
C GLU A 438 24.04 24.51 -5.87
N LEU A 439 23.57 23.35 -6.37
CA LEU A 439 23.41 23.11 -7.80
C LEU A 439 22.51 24.16 -8.47
N GLN A 440 21.37 24.50 -7.84
CA GLN A 440 20.45 25.47 -8.39
C GLN A 440 21.03 26.90 -8.39
N ARG A 441 21.76 27.30 -7.34
CA ARG A 441 22.38 28.64 -7.24
C ARG A 441 23.48 28.85 -8.27
N ASN A 442 24.24 27.80 -8.56
CA ASN A 442 25.37 27.88 -9.49
C ASN A 442 25.02 27.49 -10.93
N ALA A 443 23.73 27.25 -11.22
CA ALA A 443 23.24 26.80 -12.52
C ALA A 443 23.77 27.66 -13.68
N GLY A 444 23.72 29.00 -13.55
CA GLY A 444 24.20 29.91 -14.59
C GLY A 444 25.70 29.79 -14.88
N ALA A 445 26.52 29.54 -13.86
CA ALA A 445 27.96 29.31 -14.04
C ALA A 445 28.23 27.97 -14.73
N TYR A 446 27.52 26.92 -14.35
CA TYR A 446 27.68 25.58 -14.92
C TYR A 446 27.24 25.54 -16.41
N LEU A 447 26.14 26.21 -16.76
CA LEU A 447 25.67 26.33 -18.15
C LEU A 447 26.69 27.02 -19.07
N SER A 448 27.51 27.94 -18.54
CA SER A 448 28.56 28.60 -19.33
C SER A 448 29.81 27.77 -19.53
N THR A 449 29.97 26.67 -18.80
CA THR A 449 31.20 25.86 -18.76
C THR A 449 31.10 24.58 -19.59
N ASP A 450 29.87 24.04 -19.80
CA ASP A 450 29.66 22.66 -20.25
C ASP A 450 29.34 22.52 -21.77
N GLY A 451 29.21 23.58 -22.53
CA GLY A 451 29.01 23.54 -23.99
C GLY A 451 27.59 23.20 -24.45
N GLU A 452 27.44 22.50 -25.61
CA GLU A 452 26.15 22.29 -26.28
C GLU A 452 25.13 21.42 -25.50
N LEU A 453 25.59 20.58 -24.56
CA LEU A 453 24.75 19.70 -23.75
C LEU A 453 24.54 20.22 -22.33
N ALA A 454 25.01 21.42 -22.03
CA ALA A 454 25.02 22.01 -20.69
C ALA A 454 23.67 21.95 -19.97
N GLU A 455 22.58 22.27 -20.67
CA GLU A 455 21.23 22.26 -20.10
C GLU A 455 20.78 20.86 -19.73
N ASP A 456 21.02 19.87 -20.58
CA ASP A 456 20.62 18.48 -20.34
C ASP A 456 21.41 17.85 -19.18
N GLU A 457 22.72 18.10 -19.12
CA GLU A 457 23.60 17.57 -18.07
C GLU A 457 23.34 18.23 -16.72
N LEU A 458 23.10 19.53 -16.68
CA LEU A 458 22.71 20.23 -15.47
C LEU A 458 21.33 19.76 -14.99
N PHE A 459 20.38 19.60 -15.88
CA PHE A 459 19.06 19.06 -15.57
C PHE A 459 19.17 17.65 -14.97
N TYR A 460 20.00 16.79 -15.56
CA TYR A 460 20.29 15.47 -15.05
C TYR A 460 20.82 15.50 -13.61
N ALA A 461 21.84 16.33 -13.37
CA ALA A 461 22.43 16.47 -12.05
C ALA A 461 21.45 17.03 -11.00
N GLN A 462 20.62 18.01 -11.38
CA GLN A 462 19.60 18.56 -10.50
C GLN A 462 18.51 17.54 -10.13
N GLN A 463 18.10 16.73 -11.10
CA GLN A 463 17.11 15.67 -10.82
C GLN A 463 17.71 14.57 -9.94
N ASN A 464 19.00 14.19 -10.13
CA ASN A 464 19.68 13.28 -9.22
C ASN A 464 19.75 13.84 -7.79
N ALA A 465 20.09 15.13 -7.61
CA ALA A 465 20.09 15.75 -6.28
C ALA A 465 18.70 15.81 -5.66
N MET A 466 17.66 16.00 -6.47
CA MET A 466 16.28 15.94 -6.03
C MET A 466 15.87 14.53 -5.61
N THR A 467 16.29 13.51 -6.35
CA THR A 467 16.09 12.10 -6.02
C THR A 467 16.75 11.78 -4.69
N VAL A 468 17.99 12.22 -4.43
CA VAL A 468 18.68 12.04 -3.13
C VAL A 468 17.85 12.64 -1.98
N ARG A 469 17.36 13.88 -2.14
CA ARG A 469 16.52 14.54 -1.14
C ARG A 469 15.20 13.78 -0.88
N ASN A 470 14.55 13.34 -1.94
CA ASN A 470 13.26 12.66 -1.84
C ASN A 470 13.43 11.26 -1.25
N ALA A 471 14.49 10.54 -1.66
CA ALA A 471 14.84 9.22 -1.13
C ALA A 471 15.16 9.30 0.37
N GLU A 472 15.93 10.30 0.80
CA GLU A 472 16.19 10.56 2.21
C GLU A 472 14.90 10.69 3.01
N ALA A 473 13.99 11.57 2.55
CA ALA A 473 12.72 11.82 3.22
C ALA A 473 11.83 10.56 3.25
N TYR A 474 11.79 9.81 2.14
CA TYR A 474 11.02 8.58 2.02
C TYR A 474 11.53 7.49 2.98
N TYR A 475 12.83 7.16 2.94
CA TYR A 475 13.38 6.10 3.78
C TYR A 475 13.31 6.45 5.27
N ARG A 476 13.57 7.69 5.64
CA ARG A 476 13.40 8.15 7.02
C ARG A 476 11.93 8.10 7.48
N GLY A 477 10.99 8.47 6.61
CA GLY A 477 9.56 8.43 6.88
C GLY A 477 9.00 7.01 7.00
N MET A 478 9.51 6.06 6.20
CA MET A 478 9.08 4.66 6.16
C MET A 478 9.10 3.99 7.54
N PHE A 479 10.11 4.27 8.35
CA PHE A 479 10.28 3.69 9.69
C PHE A 479 9.78 4.61 10.82
N ALA A 480 9.46 5.87 10.54
CA ALA A 480 8.96 6.81 11.53
C ALA A 480 7.44 6.77 11.73
N GLY A 481 6.71 5.89 11.02
CA GLY A 481 5.26 5.74 11.11
C GLY A 481 4.46 6.96 10.59
N ARG A 482 5.02 7.69 9.63
CA ARG A 482 4.39 8.86 9.01
C ARG A 482 4.03 8.60 7.56
#